data_d79ff2f28d729549583bb1b379326489
#
_entry.id   d79ff2f28d729549583bb1b379326489
#
_cell.length_a   1.000
_cell.length_b   1.000
_cell.length_c   1.000
_cell.angle_alpha   90.00
_cell.angle_beta   90.00
_cell.angle_gamma   90.00
#
_symmetry.space_group_name_H-M   'P 1'
#
loop_
_entity.id
_entity.type
_entity.pdbx_description
1 polymer ?
#
loop_
_entity_poly.entity_id
_entity_poly.type
_entity_poly.pdbx_seq_one_letter_code
_entity_poly.pdbx_strand_id
1 'polypeptide(L)'
;MNSLEATSLIKEALNGFVTLFPKTRVRYEFDINANVHCVEIIPNHIYQLKNDYIEWENNFTNNFIALYPDQNIYFFSEDAIVGIKNIQFELEGSKFAELTSPIYKATI
;
A
#
# COMPACT_ATOMS: atom_id res chain seq x y z
N MET A 1 12.55 18.74 -4.84
CA MET A 1 11.47 18.03 -4.11
C MET A 1 12.09 16.94 -3.27
N ASN A 2 11.79 16.88 -2.00
CA ASN A 2 12.39 15.85 -1.16
C ASN A 2 11.41 14.70 -0.92
N SER A 3 11.97 13.54 -0.54
CA SER A 3 11.18 12.33 -0.34
C SER A 3 10.27 12.42 0.90
N LEU A 4 10.55 13.32 1.84
CA LEU A 4 9.71 13.49 3.03
C LEU A 4 8.33 14.03 2.69
N GLU A 5 8.27 15.00 1.76
CA GLU A 5 6.99 15.54 1.31
C GLU A 5 6.19 14.46 0.58
N ALA A 6 6.85 13.73 -0.31
CA ALA A 6 6.22 12.64 -1.05
C ALA A 6 5.73 11.55 -0.09
N THR A 7 6.55 11.19 0.91
CA THR A 7 6.19 10.19 1.90
C THR A 7 4.95 10.62 2.70
N SER A 8 4.87 11.88 3.09
CA SER A 8 3.69 12.39 3.81
C SER A 8 2.43 12.32 2.97
N LEU A 9 2.53 12.66 1.70
CA LEU A 9 1.40 12.56 0.78
C LEU A 9 0.94 11.11 0.64
N ILE A 10 1.90 10.19 0.47
CA ILE A 10 1.60 8.77 0.35
C ILE A 10 0.91 8.26 1.61
N LYS A 11 1.43 8.61 2.78
CA LYS A 11 0.85 8.16 4.04
C LYS A 11 -0.58 8.64 4.20
N GLU A 12 -0.84 9.90 3.88
CA GLU A 12 -2.19 10.46 3.94
C GLU A 12 -3.13 9.72 2.99
N ALA A 13 -2.66 9.47 1.76
CA ALA A 13 -3.46 8.75 0.78
C ALA A 13 -3.75 7.32 1.23
N LEU A 14 -2.77 6.65 1.85
CA LEU A 14 -2.95 5.27 2.32
C LEU A 14 -3.89 5.20 3.53
N ASN A 15 -3.94 6.22 4.37
CA ASN A 15 -4.96 6.32 5.41
C ASN A 15 -6.35 6.32 4.79
N GLY A 16 -6.56 7.09 3.73
CA GLY A 16 -7.81 7.07 2.99
C GLY A 16 -8.09 5.73 2.34
N PHE A 17 -7.04 5.10 1.82
CA PHE A 17 -7.16 3.80 1.18
C PHE A 17 -7.70 2.73 2.13
N VAL A 18 -7.10 2.58 3.32
CA VAL A 18 -7.55 1.55 4.26
C VAL A 18 -8.94 1.85 4.83
N THR A 19 -9.38 3.09 4.76
CA THR A 19 -10.74 3.46 5.12
C THR A 19 -11.73 2.99 4.05
N LEU A 20 -11.38 3.15 2.78
CA LEU A 20 -12.19 2.68 1.66
C LEU A 20 -12.18 1.16 1.54
N PHE A 21 -11.06 0.54 1.84
CA PHE A 21 -10.87 -0.91 1.76
C PHE A 21 -10.53 -1.43 3.16
N PRO A 22 -11.54 -1.53 4.06
CA PRO A 22 -11.27 -1.76 5.49
C PRO A 22 -10.70 -3.13 5.82
N LYS A 23 -10.71 -4.06 4.87
CA LYS A 23 -10.14 -5.40 5.08
C LYS A 23 -8.71 -5.50 4.57
N THR A 24 -8.05 -4.37 4.34
CA THR A 24 -6.68 -4.35 3.83
C THR A 24 -5.70 -3.87 4.86
N ARG A 25 -4.43 -4.24 4.63
CA ARG A 25 -3.29 -3.69 5.34
C ARG A 25 -2.29 -3.23 4.29
N VAL A 26 -1.64 -2.09 4.54
CA VAL A 26 -0.59 -1.58 3.66
C VAL A 26 0.69 -1.41 4.46
N ARG A 27 1.82 -1.69 3.81
CA ARG A 27 3.15 -1.48 4.36
C ARG A 27 3.93 -0.63 3.39
N TYR A 28 4.75 0.23 3.93
CA TYR A 28 5.46 1.22 3.13
C TYR A 28 6.94 1.24 3.46
N GLU A 29 7.74 1.41 2.42
CA GLU A 29 9.18 1.64 2.54
C GLU A 29 9.63 2.55 1.40
N PHE A 30 10.49 3.53 1.72
CA PHE A 30 11.22 4.24 0.68
C PHE A 30 12.58 3.57 0.52
N ASP A 31 12.82 2.99 -0.66
CA ASP A 31 14.09 2.36 -0.98
C ASP A 31 15.01 3.45 -1.54
N ILE A 32 15.93 3.93 -0.70
CA ILE A 32 16.80 5.04 -1.06
C ILE A 32 17.79 4.66 -2.17
N ASN A 33 18.19 3.40 -2.22
CA ASN A 33 19.15 2.94 -3.23
C ASN A 33 18.52 2.88 -4.61
N ALA A 34 17.27 2.47 -4.69
CA ALA A 34 16.53 2.39 -5.95
C ALA A 34 15.75 3.68 -6.25
N ASN A 35 15.67 4.61 -5.29
CA ASN A 35 14.88 5.83 -5.40
C ASN A 35 13.42 5.54 -5.73
N VAL A 36 12.81 4.64 -4.95
CA VAL A 36 11.43 4.23 -5.19
C VAL A 36 10.66 4.11 -3.87
N HIS A 37 9.43 4.59 -3.90
CA HIS A 37 8.47 4.38 -2.81
C HIS A 37 7.78 3.05 -3.04
N CYS A 38 7.88 2.15 -2.07
CA CYS A 38 7.31 0.79 -2.18
C CYS A 38 6.10 0.66 -1.28
N VAL A 39 4.98 0.21 -1.86
CA VAL A 39 3.73 0.02 -1.13
C VAL A 39 3.25 -1.41 -1.34
N GLU A 40 3.15 -2.17 -0.26
CA GLU A 40 2.63 -3.54 -0.28
C GLU A 40 1.18 -3.54 0.16
N ILE A 41 0.32 -4.17 -0.63
CA ILE A 41 -1.12 -4.27 -0.35
C ILE A 41 -1.45 -5.72 0.01
N ILE A 42 -2.12 -5.91 1.13
CA ILE A 42 -2.56 -7.22 1.62
C ILE A 42 -4.06 -7.15 1.86
N PRO A 43 -4.84 -8.15 1.49
CA PRO A 43 -4.47 -9.42 0.83
C PRO A 43 -4.39 -9.32 -0.69
N ASN A 44 -3.78 -10.33 -1.29
CA ASN A 44 -3.55 -10.37 -2.74
C ASN A 44 -4.81 -10.20 -3.58
N HIS A 45 -5.93 -10.78 -3.15
CA HIS A 45 -7.15 -10.71 -3.97
C HIS A 45 -7.67 -9.27 -4.13
N ILE A 46 -7.43 -8.40 -3.16
CA ILE A 46 -7.78 -6.99 -3.31
C ILE A 46 -6.90 -6.36 -4.37
N TYR A 47 -5.60 -6.60 -4.29
CA TYR A 47 -4.64 -6.05 -5.24
C TYR A 47 -4.88 -6.53 -6.68
N GLN A 48 -5.22 -7.81 -6.84
CA GLN A 48 -5.25 -8.42 -8.18
C GLN A 48 -6.62 -8.40 -8.85
N LEU A 49 -7.71 -8.44 -8.08
CA LEU A 49 -9.03 -8.75 -8.62
C LEU A 49 -10.07 -7.64 -8.47
N LYS A 50 -9.82 -6.66 -7.62
CA LYS A 50 -10.82 -5.62 -7.38
C LYS A 50 -10.65 -4.45 -8.33
N ASN A 51 -11.66 -4.21 -9.17
CA ASN A 51 -11.65 -3.06 -10.09
C ASN A 51 -11.56 -1.74 -9.36
N ASP A 52 -12.22 -1.63 -8.22
CA ASP A 52 -12.18 -0.41 -7.39
C ASP A 52 -10.76 -0.10 -6.93
N TYR A 53 -10.00 -1.16 -6.57
CA TYR A 53 -8.60 -0.97 -6.20
C TYR A 53 -7.78 -0.50 -7.39
N ILE A 54 -7.95 -1.14 -8.55
CA ILE A 54 -7.18 -0.79 -9.75
C ILE A 54 -7.43 0.67 -10.12
N GLU A 55 -8.69 1.11 -10.04
CA GLU A 55 -9.03 2.50 -10.31
C GLU A 55 -8.38 3.43 -9.29
N TRP A 56 -8.42 3.07 -8.01
CA TRP A 56 -7.79 3.88 -6.97
C TRP A 56 -6.28 4.02 -7.22
N GLU A 57 -5.61 2.90 -7.52
CA GLU A 57 -4.18 2.90 -7.76
C GLU A 57 -3.82 3.77 -8.97
N ASN A 58 -4.55 3.63 -10.07
CA ASN A 58 -4.29 4.42 -11.27
C ASN A 58 -4.48 5.90 -11.01
N ASN A 59 -5.54 6.28 -10.33
CA ASN A 59 -5.81 7.68 -10.02
C ASN A 59 -4.72 8.25 -9.10
N PHE A 60 -4.35 7.51 -8.06
CA PHE A 60 -3.32 7.99 -7.15
C PHE A 60 -1.97 8.10 -7.85
N THR A 61 -1.59 7.09 -8.61
CA THR A 61 -0.29 7.07 -9.30
C THR A 61 -0.18 8.24 -10.28
N ASN A 62 -1.23 8.50 -11.06
CA ASN A 62 -1.22 9.61 -12.01
C ASN A 62 -1.07 10.95 -11.31
N ASN A 63 -1.79 11.15 -10.21
CA ASN A 63 -1.68 12.38 -9.43
C ASN A 63 -0.31 12.51 -8.79
N PHE A 64 0.24 11.40 -8.28
CA PHE A 64 1.55 11.40 -7.65
C PHE A 64 2.64 11.80 -8.64
N ILE A 65 2.64 11.20 -9.82
CA ILE A 65 3.63 11.49 -10.87
C ILE A 65 3.52 12.96 -11.31
N ALA A 66 2.30 13.48 -11.39
CA ALA A 66 2.11 14.88 -11.76
C ALA A 66 2.71 15.84 -10.71
N LEU A 67 2.62 15.48 -9.42
CA LEU A 67 3.15 16.31 -8.35
C LEU A 67 4.64 16.11 -8.14
N TYR A 68 5.14 14.89 -8.34
CA TYR A 68 6.52 14.51 -8.08
C TYR A 68 7.10 13.75 -9.28
N PRO A 69 7.33 14.43 -10.41
CA PRO A 69 7.76 13.75 -11.64
C PRO A 69 9.14 13.10 -11.57
N ASP A 70 9.94 13.46 -10.57
CA ASP A 70 11.25 12.89 -10.33
C ASP A 70 11.26 11.76 -9.30
N GLN A 71 10.07 11.37 -8.81
CA GLN A 71 9.92 10.32 -7.82
C GLN A 71 9.25 9.11 -8.46
N ASN A 72 9.56 7.93 -7.92
CA ASN A 72 8.98 6.68 -8.39
C ASN A 72 8.15 6.06 -7.29
N ILE A 73 7.02 5.43 -7.66
CA ILE A 73 6.20 4.69 -6.73
C ILE A 73 5.84 3.34 -7.34
N TYR A 74 5.84 2.30 -6.52
CA TYR A 74 5.58 0.94 -6.95
C TYR A 74 4.66 0.25 -5.96
N PHE A 75 3.53 -0.27 -6.46
CA PHE A 75 2.57 -1.03 -5.67
C PHE A 75 2.74 -2.51 -6.00
N PHE A 76 2.65 -3.37 -4.98
CA PHE A 76 2.76 -4.81 -5.18
C PHE A 76 1.98 -5.55 -4.11
N SER A 77 1.81 -6.86 -4.33
CA SER A 77 1.10 -7.73 -3.40
C SER A 77 2.08 -8.45 -2.48
N GLU A 78 1.55 -9.16 -1.49
CA GLU A 78 2.37 -9.86 -0.50
C GLU A 78 3.18 -11.01 -1.09
N ASP A 79 2.82 -11.50 -2.28
CA ASP A 79 3.53 -12.60 -2.93
C ASP A 79 4.60 -12.12 -3.91
N ALA A 80 4.94 -10.84 -3.90
CA ALA A 80 6.01 -10.31 -4.73
C ALA A 80 7.34 -10.97 -4.36
N ILE A 81 8.18 -11.22 -5.36
CA ILE A 81 9.49 -11.84 -5.16
C ILE A 81 10.38 -10.96 -4.28
N VAL A 82 10.35 -9.66 -4.54
CA VAL A 82 11.10 -8.69 -3.74
C VAL A 82 10.07 -7.80 -3.05
N GLY A 83 9.88 -8.03 -1.76
CA GLY A 83 8.92 -7.29 -0.97
C GLY A 83 9.56 -6.19 -0.12
N ILE A 84 8.80 -5.74 0.88
CA ILE A 84 9.28 -4.76 1.83
C ILE A 84 10.36 -5.39 2.71
N LYS A 85 11.49 -4.70 2.86
CA LYS A 85 12.60 -5.17 3.69
C LYS A 85 12.61 -4.46 5.04
N ASN A 86 12.38 -3.17 5.05
CA ASN A 86 12.40 -2.35 6.27
C ASN A 86 11.13 -1.51 6.29
N ILE A 87 10.13 -1.98 7.01
CA ILE A 87 8.84 -1.29 7.09
C ILE A 87 9.02 0.05 7.80
N GLN A 88 8.69 1.15 7.12
CA GLN A 88 8.75 2.48 7.71
C GLN A 88 7.42 2.85 8.38
N PHE A 89 6.32 2.41 7.80
CA PHE A 89 5.03 2.45 8.49
C PHE A 89 4.10 1.39 7.93
N GLU A 90 3.06 1.09 8.71
CA GLU A 90 2.06 0.10 8.37
C GLU A 90 0.70 0.63 8.81
N LEU A 91 -0.30 0.47 7.97
CA LEU A 91 -1.66 0.91 8.25
C LEU A 91 -2.62 -0.24 7.98
N GLU A 92 -3.61 -0.42 8.87
CA GLU A 92 -4.62 -1.46 8.72
C GLU A 92 -6.00 -0.84 8.65
N GLY A 93 -6.84 -1.41 7.78
CA GLY A 93 -8.26 -1.08 7.79
C GLY A 93 -8.92 -1.64 9.04
N SER A 94 -10.07 -1.08 9.41
CA SER A 94 -10.75 -1.42 10.66
C SER A 94 -11.21 -2.87 10.74
N LYS A 95 -11.31 -3.56 9.61
CA LYS A 95 -11.76 -4.96 9.53
C LYS A 95 -10.69 -5.94 9.12
N PHE A 96 -9.44 -5.49 9.01
CA PHE A 96 -8.37 -6.37 8.58
C PHE A 96 -8.12 -7.50 9.59
N ALA A 97 -8.13 -7.18 10.88
CA ALA A 97 -7.89 -8.16 11.94
C ALA A 97 -8.91 -9.31 11.95
N GLU A 98 -10.11 -9.08 11.44
CA GLU A 98 -11.13 -10.13 11.36
C GLU A 98 -10.69 -11.28 10.45
N LEU A 99 -9.92 -10.98 9.41
CA LEU A 99 -9.44 -11.97 8.45
C LEU A 99 -8.26 -12.78 8.96
N THR A 100 -7.53 -12.23 9.93
CA THR A 100 -6.29 -12.81 10.41
C THR A 100 -6.34 -13.30 11.85
N SER A 101 -7.54 -13.28 12.46
CA SER A 101 -7.70 -13.67 13.86
C SER A 101 -7.40 -15.15 14.06
N PRO A 102 -6.89 -15.55 15.24
CA PRO A 102 -6.65 -16.96 15.54
C PRO A 102 -7.92 -17.81 15.46
N ILE A 103 -9.07 -17.26 15.85
CA ILE A 103 -10.36 -17.95 15.76
C ILE A 103 -10.69 -18.26 14.31
N TYR A 104 -10.50 -17.30 13.44
CA TYR A 104 -10.72 -17.49 12.01
C TYR A 104 -9.84 -18.61 11.46
N LYS A 105 -8.56 -18.60 11.83
CA LYS A 105 -7.61 -19.61 11.37
C LYS A 105 -7.93 -20.99 11.93
N ALA A 106 -8.42 -21.06 13.16
CA ALA A 106 -8.73 -22.33 13.80
C ALA A 106 -9.91 -23.05 13.17
N THR A 107 -10.75 -22.36 12.44
CA THR A 107 -11.91 -22.95 11.77
C THR A 107 -11.57 -23.53 10.41
N ILE A 108 -10.39 -23.29 9.96
CA ILE A 108 -9.91 -23.80 8.70
C ILE A 108 -9.29 -25.19 8.89
#